data_af287fa2b077889801eacf0217e26790
#
_entry.id   af287fa2b077889801eacf0217e26790
#
_cell.length_a   1.000
_cell.length_b   1.000
_cell.length_c   1.000
_cell.angle_alpha   90.00
_cell.angle_beta   90.00
_cell.angle_gamma   90.00
#
_symmetry.space_group_name_H-M   'P 1'
#
loop_
_entity.id
_entity.type
_entity.pdbx_description
1 polymer ?
#
loop_
_entity_poly.entity_id
_entity_poly.type
_entity_poly.pdbx_seq_one_letter_code
_entity_poly.pdbx_strand_id
1 'polypeptide(L)'
;MFNKIKNLIFTVLFLFGNYVYANEHDRNEPIFLESDSAKWDEESQKSTYRGNVVVTQGTMLLTGDLLIVTSENNEINHMIVTGEKSTYRQKTRTGKIVNGEAKIIEYYMNQSKIIFLKKAILTQSNNVIKSNKIVYKTDSENIIAGDNKGKSRVKMTLEPTKNE
;
A
#
# COMPACT_ATOMS: atom_id res chain seq x y z
N MET A 1 24.10 50.63 52.91
CA MET A 1 24.19 49.18 52.95
C MET A 1 23.32 48.66 51.79
N PHE A 2 23.94 48.41 50.61
CA PHE A 2 23.22 48.12 49.39
C PHE A 2 23.17 46.60 49.15
N ASN A 3 21.97 46.03 49.22
CA ASN A 3 21.75 44.60 48.80
C ASN A 3 21.58 44.55 47.30
N LYS A 4 22.54 43.91 46.62
CA LYS A 4 22.46 43.57 45.21
C LYS A 4 21.57 42.33 45.05
N ILE A 5 20.37 42.50 44.54
CA ILE A 5 19.51 41.39 44.10
C ILE A 5 19.99 41.00 42.70
N LYS A 6 20.61 39.83 42.60
CA LYS A 6 20.96 39.21 41.31
C LYS A 6 19.69 38.65 40.67
N ASN A 7 19.28 39.28 39.57
CA ASN A 7 18.24 38.72 38.71
C ASN A 7 18.81 37.48 38.02
N LEU A 8 18.35 36.30 38.44
CA LEU A 8 18.57 35.04 37.76
C LEU A 8 17.52 34.91 36.67
N ILE A 9 17.86 35.31 35.44
CA ILE A 9 17.02 35.05 34.26
C ILE A 9 17.13 33.57 33.95
N PHE A 10 16.09 32.80 34.29
CA PHE A 10 15.95 31.39 33.93
C PHE A 10 15.44 31.32 32.49
N THR A 11 16.35 31.21 31.55
CA THR A 11 16.02 30.99 30.12
C THR A 11 15.53 29.58 29.97
N VAL A 12 14.19 29.39 29.97
CA VAL A 12 13.56 28.12 29.61
C VAL A 12 13.69 27.96 28.08
N LEU A 13 14.68 27.17 27.67
CA LEU A 13 14.83 26.73 26.29
C LEU A 13 13.72 25.73 25.98
N PHE A 14 12.65 26.20 25.35
CA PHE A 14 11.57 25.36 24.82
C PHE A 14 12.14 24.61 23.62
N LEU A 15 12.65 23.40 23.88
CA LEU A 15 12.93 22.43 22.84
C LEU A 15 11.59 21.98 22.24
N PHE A 16 11.17 22.65 21.16
CA PHE A 16 10.13 22.11 20.29
C PHE A 16 10.73 20.83 19.65
N GLY A 17 10.53 19.72 20.33
CA GLY A 17 10.74 18.42 19.72
C GLY A 17 9.80 18.33 18.52
N ASN A 18 10.35 18.38 17.31
CA ASN A 18 9.64 17.95 16.13
C ASN A 18 9.32 16.47 16.34
N TYR A 19 8.12 16.19 16.86
CA TYR A 19 7.56 14.85 16.80
C TYR A 19 7.33 14.57 15.32
N VAL A 20 8.30 13.94 14.70
CA VAL A 20 8.08 13.23 13.44
C VAL A 20 7.08 12.15 13.78
N TYR A 21 5.81 12.41 13.51
CA TYR A 21 4.80 11.36 13.52
C TYR A 21 5.26 10.36 12.46
N ALA A 22 5.84 9.24 12.90
CA ALA A 22 6.00 8.08 12.05
C ALA A 22 4.59 7.76 11.55
N ASN A 23 4.38 7.86 10.23
CA ASN A 23 3.13 7.52 9.60
C ASN A 23 2.69 6.16 10.12
N GLU A 24 1.68 6.14 11.00
CA GLU A 24 1.00 4.91 11.35
C GLU A 24 0.56 4.28 10.04
N HIS A 25 0.78 3.01 9.93
CA HIS A 25 0.62 2.20 8.76
C HIS A 25 -0.76 2.46 8.15
N ASP A 26 -0.85 2.72 6.84
CA ASP A 26 -2.10 2.90 6.06
C ASP A 26 -3.22 1.93 6.44
N ARG A 27 -2.86 0.76 6.98
CA ARG A 27 -3.79 -0.29 7.44
C ARG A 27 -4.75 0.12 8.56
N ASN A 28 -4.41 1.13 9.35
CA ASN A 28 -5.26 1.64 10.42
C ASN A 28 -6.22 2.74 9.92
N GLU A 29 -6.02 3.21 8.68
CA GLU A 29 -6.88 4.20 8.07
C GLU A 29 -8.18 3.56 7.56
N PRO A 30 -9.30 4.31 7.55
CA PRO A 30 -10.54 3.85 6.95
C PRO A 30 -10.37 3.47 5.48
N ILE A 31 -11.12 2.44 5.05
CA ILE A 31 -11.19 2.04 3.65
C ILE A 31 -12.39 2.74 3.02
N PHE A 32 -12.13 3.49 1.95
CA PHE A 32 -13.17 4.10 1.12
C PHE A 32 -13.28 3.33 -0.20
N LEU A 33 -14.52 3.06 -0.62
CA LEU A 33 -14.85 2.28 -1.81
C LEU A 33 -15.81 3.09 -2.68
N GLU A 34 -15.49 3.20 -3.96
CA GLU A 34 -16.34 3.81 -4.99
C GLU A 34 -16.51 2.83 -6.15
N SER A 35 -17.72 2.76 -6.72
CA SER A 35 -18.04 1.95 -7.90
C SER A 35 -19.39 2.34 -8.48
N ASP A 36 -19.69 1.90 -9.71
CA ASP A 36 -21.00 2.17 -10.34
C ASP A 36 -22.12 1.35 -9.69
N SER A 37 -21.82 0.16 -9.12
CA SER A 37 -22.79 -0.67 -8.42
C SER A 37 -22.14 -1.53 -7.34
N ALA A 38 -22.89 -1.83 -6.28
CA ALA A 38 -22.46 -2.68 -5.17
C ALA A 38 -23.57 -3.68 -4.81
N LYS A 39 -23.15 -4.89 -4.42
CA LYS A 39 -24.00 -5.93 -3.84
C LYS A 39 -23.32 -6.49 -2.60
N TRP A 40 -24.05 -6.60 -1.52
CA TRP A 40 -23.66 -7.30 -0.30
C TRP A 40 -24.39 -8.63 -0.19
N ASP A 41 -23.68 -9.67 0.21
CA ASP A 41 -24.19 -10.99 0.48
C ASP A 41 -23.80 -11.39 1.90
N GLU A 42 -24.77 -11.39 2.79
CA GLU A 42 -24.55 -11.60 4.22
C GLU A 42 -24.20 -13.05 4.55
N GLU A 43 -24.77 -14.01 3.83
CA GLU A 43 -24.52 -15.43 4.07
C GLU A 43 -23.07 -15.80 3.74
N SER A 44 -22.54 -15.31 2.62
CA SER A 44 -21.15 -15.55 2.24
C SER A 44 -20.16 -14.55 2.80
N GLN A 45 -20.60 -13.51 3.53
CA GLN A 45 -19.79 -12.41 4.05
C GLN A 45 -18.95 -11.74 2.95
N LYS A 46 -19.56 -11.58 1.74
CA LYS A 46 -18.90 -10.99 0.59
C LYS A 46 -19.65 -9.77 0.07
N SER A 47 -18.90 -8.76 -0.31
CA SER A 47 -19.41 -7.66 -1.13
C SER A 47 -18.74 -7.62 -2.49
N THR A 48 -19.53 -7.26 -3.50
CA THR A 48 -19.08 -7.17 -4.90
C THR A 48 -19.38 -5.78 -5.42
N TYR A 49 -18.37 -5.13 -5.95
CA TYR A 49 -18.41 -3.78 -6.53
C TYR A 49 -18.04 -3.88 -8.00
N ARG A 50 -18.81 -3.22 -8.89
CA ARG A 50 -18.65 -3.30 -10.33
C ARG A 50 -18.66 -1.93 -10.98
N GLY A 51 -17.77 -1.77 -11.96
CA GLY A 51 -17.61 -0.57 -12.78
C GLY A 51 -16.85 0.54 -12.05
N ASN A 52 -15.81 1.06 -12.69
CA ASN A 52 -15.01 2.19 -12.21
C ASN A 52 -14.60 2.08 -10.73
N VAL A 53 -14.18 0.88 -10.32
CA VAL A 53 -13.85 0.61 -8.92
C VAL A 53 -12.62 1.39 -8.49
N VAL A 54 -12.76 2.11 -7.37
CA VAL A 54 -11.69 2.81 -6.67
C VAL A 54 -11.72 2.43 -5.20
N VAL A 55 -10.58 2.00 -4.66
CA VAL A 55 -10.37 1.72 -3.23
C VAL A 55 -9.24 2.58 -2.73
N THR A 56 -9.47 3.30 -1.64
CA THR A 56 -8.41 4.06 -0.97
C THR A 56 -8.30 3.67 0.50
N GLN A 57 -7.07 3.60 1.01
CA GLN A 57 -6.77 3.41 2.42
C GLN A 57 -5.44 4.10 2.75
N GLY A 58 -5.47 5.20 3.48
CA GLY A 58 -4.30 6.04 3.69
C GLY A 58 -3.69 6.49 2.36
N THR A 59 -2.45 6.10 2.08
CA THR A 59 -1.76 6.41 0.81
C THR A 59 -1.99 5.36 -0.29
N MET A 60 -2.65 4.24 0.06
CA MET A 60 -2.96 3.19 -0.91
C MET A 60 -4.12 3.61 -1.82
N LEU A 61 -3.94 3.36 -3.10
CA LEU A 61 -4.96 3.47 -4.14
C LEU A 61 -4.97 2.18 -4.96
N LEU A 62 -6.14 1.58 -5.11
CA LEU A 62 -6.36 0.36 -5.89
C LEU A 62 -7.52 0.60 -6.84
N THR A 63 -7.37 0.30 -8.12
CA THR A 63 -8.42 0.53 -9.14
C THR A 63 -8.62 -0.69 -10.03
N GLY A 64 -9.84 -0.84 -10.58
CA GLY A 64 -10.17 -1.90 -11.53
C GLY A 64 -11.63 -1.86 -11.97
N ASP A 65 -12.08 -2.95 -12.61
CA ASP A 65 -13.44 -3.04 -13.15
C ASP A 65 -14.40 -3.80 -12.20
N LEU A 66 -13.84 -4.71 -11.40
CA LEU A 66 -14.57 -5.54 -10.45
C LEU A 66 -13.75 -5.70 -9.17
N LEU A 67 -14.38 -5.49 -8.02
CA LEU A 67 -13.81 -5.79 -6.71
C LEU A 67 -14.71 -6.79 -5.99
N ILE A 68 -14.09 -7.80 -5.40
CA ILE A 68 -14.71 -8.69 -4.42
C ILE A 68 -14.00 -8.50 -3.09
N VAL A 69 -14.76 -8.15 -2.06
CA VAL A 69 -14.28 -8.05 -0.67
C VAL A 69 -14.82 -9.22 0.11
N THR A 70 -13.97 -9.89 0.85
CA THR A 70 -14.35 -10.94 1.79
C THR A 70 -14.05 -10.48 3.20
N SER A 71 -15.05 -10.60 4.07
CA SER A 71 -14.92 -10.31 5.50
C SER A 71 -14.94 -11.61 6.31
N GLU A 72 -14.33 -11.59 7.47
CA GLU A 72 -14.36 -12.63 8.47
C GLU A 72 -14.46 -11.98 9.84
N ASN A 73 -15.40 -12.40 10.68
CA ASN A 73 -15.66 -11.79 11.98
C ASN A 73 -15.89 -10.26 11.91
N ASN A 74 -16.60 -9.80 10.88
CA ASN A 74 -16.85 -8.36 10.59
C ASN A 74 -15.59 -7.55 10.25
N GLU A 75 -14.46 -8.18 10.00
CA GLU A 75 -13.24 -7.51 9.54
C GLU A 75 -12.95 -7.88 8.09
N ILE A 76 -12.58 -6.89 7.27
CA ILE A 76 -12.16 -7.14 5.90
C ILE A 76 -10.79 -7.82 5.95
N ASN A 77 -10.70 -9.03 5.37
CA ASN A 77 -9.46 -9.80 5.36
C ASN A 77 -8.84 -9.94 3.96
N HIS A 78 -9.67 -9.91 2.91
CA HIS A 78 -9.20 -10.15 1.56
C HIS A 78 -9.99 -9.32 0.54
N MET A 79 -9.28 -8.73 -0.41
CA MET A 79 -9.82 -8.03 -1.56
C MET A 79 -9.23 -8.60 -2.86
N ILE A 80 -10.07 -8.79 -3.87
CA ILE A 80 -9.65 -9.19 -5.22
C ILE A 80 -10.16 -8.14 -6.19
N VAL A 81 -9.24 -7.43 -6.84
CA VAL A 81 -9.56 -6.49 -7.91
C VAL A 81 -9.19 -7.09 -9.25
N THR A 82 -10.08 -7.02 -10.21
CA THR A 82 -9.87 -7.51 -11.58
C THR A 82 -10.24 -6.47 -12.62
N GLY A 83 -9.54 -6.51 -13.75
CA GLY A 83 -9.78 -5.62 -14.88
C GLY A 83 -8.81 -5.92 -16.03
N GLU A 84 -9.02 -5.33 -17.20
CA GLU A 84 -8.04 -5.39 -18.27
C GLU A 84 -6.70 -4.80 -17.82
N LYS A 85 -6.77 -3.79 -16.93
CA LYS A 85 -5.66 -3.15 -16.26
C LYS A 85 -6.09 -2.72 -14.86
N SER A 86 -5.95 -3.60 -13.86
CA SER A 86 -6.05 -3.19 -12.46
C SER A 86 -4.76 -2.51 -12.02
N THR A 87 -4.86 -1.47 -11.19
CA THR A 87 -3.69 -0.71 -10.72
C THR A 87 -3.62 -0.65 -9.21
N TYR A 88 -2.42 -0.53 -8.70
CA TYR A 88 -2.09 -0.33 -7.31
C TYR A 88 -1.06 0.77 -7.18
N ARG A 89 -1.21 1.63 -6.18
CA ARG A 89 -0.23 2.65 -5.81
C ARG A 89 -0.21 2.79 -4.30
N GLN A 90 0.98 2.90 -3.71
CA GLN A 90 1.15 3.20 -2.28
C GLN A 90 2.47 3.91 -2.04
N LYS A 91 2.50 4.79 -1.04
CA LYS A 91 3.74 5.34 -0.49
C LYS A 91 4.19 4.46 0.66
N THR A 92 5.42 3.94 0.58
CA THR A 92 5.99 3.09 1.64
C THR A 92 6.36 3.90 2.88
N ARG A 93 6.66 3.23 3.99
CA ARG A 93 7.16 3.88 5.21
C ARG A 93 8.49 4.62 4.98
N THR A 94 9.28 4.16 4.03
CA THR A 94 10.54 4.81 3.62
C THR A 94 10.33 5.96 2.64
N GLY A 95 9.08 6.32 2.34
CA GLY A 95 8.70 7.43 1.45
C GLY A 95 8.74 7.10 -0.04
N LYS A 96 9.12 5.87 -0.42
CA LYS A 96 9.14 5.44 -1.83
C LYS A 96 7.73 5.22 -2.35
N ILE A 97 7.52 5.50 -3.63
CA ILE A 97 6.26 5.15 -4.30
C ILE A 97 6.41 3.78 -4.95
N VAL A 98 5.47 2.90 -4.65
CA VAL A 98 5.29 1.61 -5.32
C VAL A 98 4.07 1.72 -6.21
N ASN A 99 4.22 1.37 -7.49
CA ASN A 99 3.13 1.25 -8.45
C ASN A 99 3.09 -0.19 -8.95
N GLY A 100 1.89 -0.77 -9.01
CA GLY A 100 1.65 -2.10 -9.52
C GLY A 100 0.56 -2.10 -10.58
N GLU A 101 0.69 -2.96 -11.58
CA GLU A 101 -0.31 -3.21 -12.60
C GLU A 101 -0.45 -4.71 -12.83
N ALA A 102 -1.68 -5.20 -13.00
CA ALA A 102 -1.95 -6.59 -13.35
C ALA A 102 -3.40 -6.74 -13.84
N LYS A 103 -3.76 -7.91 -14.38
CA LYS A 103 -5.19 -8.22 -14.63
C LYS A 103 -5.94 -8.58 -13.34
N ILE A 104 -5.23 -9.10 -12.34
CA ILE A 104 -5.79 -9.47 -11.03
C ILE A 104 -4.83 -8.97 -9.96
N ILE A 105 -5.35 -8.27 -8.98
CA ILE A 105 -4.61 -7.85 -7.78
C ILE A 105 -5.37 -8.39 -6.58
N GLU A 106 -4.68 -9.18 -5.75
CA GLU A 106 -5.21 -9.73 -4.50
C GLU A 106 -4.51 -9.08 -3.33
N TYR A 107 -5.27 -8.52 -2.38
CA TYR A 107 -4.75 -7.93 -1.16
C TYR A 107 -5.20 -8.72 0.05
N TYR A 108 -4.25 -9.37 0.73
CA TYR A 108 -4.41 -10.09 1.98
C TYR A 108 -4.02 -9.20 3.14
N MET A 109 -4.99 -8.57 3.78
CA MET A 109 -4.77 -7.54 4.79
C MET A 109 -4.04 -8.09 6.01
N ASN A 110 -4.47 -9.24 6.54
CA ASN A 110 -3.87 -9.87 7.73
C ASN A 110 -2.42 -10.34 7.50
N GLN A 111 -1.99 -10.46 6.24
CA GLN A 111 -0.66 -10.90 5.86
C GLN A 111 0.22 -9.76 5.32
N SER A 112 -0.26 -8.52 5.29
CA SER A 112 0.42 -7.39 4.63
C SER A 112 0.93 -7.75 3.24
N LYS A 113 0.13 -8.50 2.46
CA LYS A 113 0.56 -9.14 1.23
C LYS A 113 -0.34 -8.76 0.07
N ILE A 114 0.29 -8.33 -1.02
CA ILE A 114 -0.37 -8.07 -2.29
C ILE A 114 0.21 -9.02 -3.33
N ILE A 115 -0.67 -9.63 -4.13
CA ILE A 115 -0.30 -10.53 -5.22
C ILE A 115 -0.83 -9.94 -6.52
N PHE A 116 0.09 -9.70 -7.46
CA PHE A 116 -0.21 -9.28 -8.81
C PHE A 116 -0.15 -10.49 -9.73
N LEU A 117 -1.23 -10.76 -10.45
CA LEU A 117 -1.36 -11.93 -11.32
C LEU A 117 -1.73 -11.53 -12.73
N LYS A 118 -1.17 -12.25 -13.70
CA LYS A 118 -1.40 -12.08 -15.14
C LYS A 118 -0.92 -10.72 -15.66
N LYS A 119 0.20 -10.73 -16.37
CA LYS A 119 0.87 -9.53 -16.89
C LYS A 119 1.27 -8.53 -15.79
N ALA A 120 1.74 -9.05 -14.66
CA ALA A 120 2.13 -8.24 -13.51
C ALA A 120 3.35 -7.37 -13.81
N ILE A 121 3.26 -6.10 -13.42
CA ILE A 121 4.33 -5.11 -13.46
C ILE A 121 4.36 -4.45 -12.09
N LEU A 122 5.54 -4.37 -11.49
CA LEU A 122 5.76 -3.62 -10.26
C LEU A 122 6.91 -2.64 -10.47
N THR A 123 6.67 -1.39 -10.12
CA THR A 123 7.66 -0.31 -10.21
C THR A 123 7.88 0.28 -8.83
N GLN A 124 9.13 0.36 -8.40
CA GLN A 124 9.52 1.04 -7.17
C GLN A 124 10.73 1.93 -7.47
N SER A 125 10.62 3.22 -7.23
CA SER A 125 11.59 4.20 -7.73
C SER A 125 11.71 4.06 -9.26
N ASN A 126 12.90 3.78 -9.77
CA ASN A 126 13.13 3.57 -11.20
C ASN A 126 13.28 2.07 -11.57
N ASN A 127 13.15 1.17 -10.59
CA ASN A 127 13.26 -0.26 -10.82
C ASN A 127 11.94 -0.84 -11.29
N VAL A 128 11.95 -1.62 -12.36
CA VAL A 128 10.76 -2.24 -12.95
C VAL A 128 10.91 -3.76 -12.97
N ILE A 129 9.92 -4.46 -12.43
CA ILE A 129 9.83 -5.92 -12.42
C ILE A 129 8.60 -6.31 -13.22
N LYS A 130 8.77 -7.23 -14.18
CA LYS A 130 7.69 -7.80 -14.99
C LYS A 130 7.67 -9.32 -14.85
N SER A 131 6.51 -9.89 -14.57
CA SER A 131 6.31 -11.33 -14.43
C SER A 131 4.85 -11.71 -14.64
N ASN A 132 4.53 -13.00 -14.67
CA ASN A 132 3.14 -13.44 -14.60
C ASN A 132 2.57 -13.43 -13.17
N LYS A 133 3.47 -13.48 -12.16
CA LYS A 133 3.11 -13.37 -10.75
C LYS A 133 4.17 -12.55 -10.02
N ILE A 134 3.73 -11.58 -9.22
CA ILE A 134 4.58 -10.82 -8.30
C ILE A 134 3.87 -10.81 -6.95
N VAL A 135 4.61 -11.13 -5.89
CA VAL A 135 4.16 -11.01 -4.50
C VAL A 135 4.92 -9.85 -3.87
N TYR A 136 4.20 -8.91 -3.30
CA TYR A 136 4.74 -7.77 -2.58
C TYR A 136 4.30 -7.83 -1.12
N LYS A 137 5.26 -7.76 -0.20
CA LYS A 137 5.02 -7.64 1.24
C LYS A 137 5.13 -6.18 1.65
N THR A 138 4.02 -5.57 2.06
CA THR A 138 3.96 -4.12 2.34
C THR A 138 4.64 -3.74 3.66
N ASP A 139 4.75 -4.68 4.60
CA ASP A 139 5.39 -4.50 5.91
C ASP A 139 6.92 -4.49 5.84
N SER A 140 7.48 -5.35 5.00
CA SER A 140 8.92 -5.56 4.84
C SER A 140 9.48 -5.03 3.51
N GLU A 141 8.61 -4.48 2.65
CA GLU A 141 8.93 -4.01 1.28
C GLU A 141 9.59 -5.11 0.40
N ASN A 142 9.38 -6.39 0.76
CA ASN A 142 9.93 -7.52 0.02
C ASN A 142 9.12 -7.84 -1.22
N ILE A 143 9.84 -8.11 -2.33
CA ILE A 143 9.24 -8.45 -3.63
C ILE A 143 9.74 -9.84 -4.04
N ILE A 144 8.81 -10.72 -4.40
CA ILE A 144 9.08 -12.05 -4.97
C ILE A 144 8.39 -12.13 -6.32
N ALA A 145 9.12 -12.37 -7.39
CA ALA A 145 8.58 -12.47 -8.73
C ALA A 145 8.80 -13.87 -9.32
N GLY A 146 7.86 -14.31 -10.15
CA GLY A 146 7.89 -15.62 -10.79
C GLY A 146 6.97 -16.64 -10.13
N ASP A 147 6.91 -17.83 -10.72
CA ASP A 147 6.26 -19.00 -10.16
C ASP A 147 7.29 -20.14 -10.04
N ASN A 148 7.07 -21.04 -9.07
CA ASN A 148 7.95 -22.18 -8.84
C ASN A 148 7.89 -23.24 -9.96
N LYS A 149 7.04 -23.04 -10.99
CA LYS A 149 6.84 -23.98 -12.10
C LYS A 149 7.66 -23.63 -13.34
N GLY A 150 8.43 -22.53 -13.30
CA GLY A 150 9.32 -22.10 -14.37
C GLY A 150 8.64 -21.76 -15.70
N LYS A 151 7.32 -21.61 -15.72
CA LYS A 151 6.55 -21.36 -16.95
C LYS A 151 6.55 -19.89 -17.40
N SER A 152 6.98 -18.97 -16.54
CA SER A 152 7.07 -17.56 -16.86
C SER A 152 8.45 -16.99 -16.49
N ARG A 153 8.99 -16.15 -17.38
CA ARG A 153 10.27 -15.48 -17.12
C ARG A 153 10.02 -14.19 -16.32
N VAL A 154 10.88 -13.94 -15.36
CA VAL A 154 10.98 -12.63 -14.69
C VAL A 154 11.90 -11.75 -15.54
N LYS A 155 11.44 -10.51 -15.80
CA LYS A 155 12.24 -9.46 -16.42
C LYS A 155 12.39 -8.33 -15.42
N MET A 156 13.62 -7.86 -15.22
CA MET A 156 13.91 -6.77 -14.30
C MET A 156 14.77 -5.73 -15.01
N THR A 157 14.39 -4.45 -14.84
CA THR A 157 15.21 -3.31 -15.22
C THR A 157 15.62 -2.62 -13.95
N LEU A 158 16.91 -2.46 -13.73
CA LEU A 158 17.52 -1.76 -12.61
C LEU A 158 18.20 -0.52 -13.14
N GLU A 159 17.82 0.66 -12.63
CA GLU A 159 18.52 1.89 -12.97
C GLU A 159 19.68 2.12 -12.00
N PRO A 160 20.90 2.39 -12.51
CA PRO A 160 22.03 2.70 -11.66
C PRO A 160 21.76 3.98 -10.88
N THR A 161 22.11 3.99 -9.59
CA THR A 161 22.08 5.20 -8.78
C THR A 161 23.08 6.20 -9.37
N LYS A 162 22.63 7.35 -9.84
CA LYS A 162 23.53 8.44 -10.17
C LYS A 162 24.10 8.95 -8.83
N ASN A 163 25.38 8.70 -8.58
CA ASN A 163 26.11 9.40 -7.54
C ASN A 163 26.26 10.86 -8.01
N GLU A 164 25.54 11.77 -7.34
CA GLU A 164 25.81 13.20 -7.41
C GLU A 164 26.98 13.55 -6.52
#